data_23c283f56b06d01b2f884f5fef9d6f68
#
_entry.id   23c283f56b06d01b2f884f5fef9d6f68
#
_cell.length_a   1.000
_cell.length_b   1.000
_cell.length_c   1.000
_cell.angle_alpha   90.00
_cell.angle_beta   90.00
_cell.angle_gamma   90.00
#
_symmetry.space_group_name_H-M   'P 1'
#
loop_
_entity.id
_entity.type
_entity.pdbx_description
1 polymer ?
#
loop_
_entity_poly.entity_id
_entity_poly.type
_entity_poly.pdbx_seq_one_letter_code
_entity_poly.pdbx_strand_id
1 'polypeptide(L)'
;MKAYLALISAAALALSACGDQNKPAAPAASATPAAASADVPAAPASEASPATTEASAAAATDKAPAANACEAVVESDDAMNFNTKELVIDKTNCKEFKVTLKHVGKMPKTAMGHNIVISKAEDTKAVLADGAKAGADAAYVKADDARVVAHTSLIGGGEETSVTIDTSKFADGGKYEFYCSFPAHSSQMLGNVTLK
;
A
#
# COMPACT_ATOMS: atom_id res chain seq x y z
N MET A 1 -23.39 4.08 -52.60
CA MET A 1 -23.54 5.47 -52.98
C MET A 1 -24.49 6.14 -52.00
N LYS A 2 -23.98 6.90 -51.08
CA LYS A 2 -24.59 8.07 -50.43
C LYS A 2 -23.55 8.63 -49.48
N ALA A 3 -22.90 9.68 -49.97
CA ALA A 3 -22.03 10.56 -49.23
C ALA A 3 -22.90 11.50 -48.40
N TYR A 4 -22.49 11.81 -47.16
CA TYR A 4 -22.90 13.02 -46.48
C TYR A 4 -21.67 13.71 -45.89
N LEU A 5 -21.50 14.86 -46.42
CA LEU A 5 -20.62 15.99 -46.19
C LEU A 5 -20.66 16.52 -44.77
N ALA A 6 -19.50 16.87 -44.31
CA ALA A 6 -19.03 18.00 -43.53
C ALA A 6 -20.03 18.91 -42.80
N LEU A 7 -19.72 19.23 -41.54
CA LEU A 7 -19.85 20.59 -41.03
C LEU A 7 -18.75 20.82 -39.94
N ILE A 8 -17.84 21.68 -40.33
CA ILE A 8 -16.84 22.36 -39.53
C ILE A 8 -17.56 23.47 -38.76
N SER A 9 -17.39 23.54 -37.47
CA SER A 9 -17.68 24.76 -36.71
C SER A 9 -16.50 25.06 -35.80
N ALA A 10 -15.72 26.01 -36.26
CA ALA A 10 -14.76 26.77 -35.49
C ALA A 10 -15.50 27.85 -34.72
N ALA A 11 -15.23 28.01 -33.46
CA ALA A 11 -15.53 29.22 -32.70
C ALA A 11 -14.40 29.51 -31.75
N ALA A 12 -13.90 30.70 -31.92
CA ALA A 12 -12.69 31.30 -31.43
C ALA A 12 -12.85 31.93 -30.03
N LEU A 13 -11.72 32.00 -29.33
CA LEU A 13 -11.18 33.12 -28.54
C LEU A 13 -12.08 33.90 -27.58
N ALA A 14 -11.69 33.86 -26.29
CA ALA A 14 -11.60 35.06 -25.49
C ALA A 14 -10.48 34.92 -24.44
N LEU A 15 -9.39 35.63 -24.72
CA LEU A 15 -8.43 36.08 -23.71
C LEU A 15 -9.12 37.15 -22.85
N SER A 16 -8.99 37.05 -21.57
CA SER A 16 -9.08 38.22 -20.69
C SER A 16 -7.95 38.15 -19.68
N ALA A 17 -7.01 39.02 -19.92
CA ALA A 17 -5.89 39.36 -19.06
C ALA A 17 -6.34 40.46 -18.08
N CYS A 18 -5.53 40.64 -17.05
CA CYS A 18 -5.32 41.84 -16.23
C CYS A 18 -6.02 41.92 -14.87
N GLY A 19 -5.14 42.18 -13.90
CA GLY A 19 -5.33 42.89 -12.67
C GLY A 19 -4.53 42.27 -11.52
N ASP A 20 -3.30 42.48 -11.37
CA ASP A 20 -2.35 43.46 -10.88
C ASP A 20 -2.69 44.01 -9.48
N GLN A 21 -1.66 43.84 -8.64
CA GLN A 21 -1.29 44.64 -7.48
C GLN A 21 -2.13 44.58 -6.20
N ASN A 22 -1.57 43.99 -5.13
CA ASN A 22 -1.08 44.84 -4.04
C ASN A 22 -0.21 44.07 -3.03
N LYS A 23 1.09 44.35 -3.01
CA LYS A 23 1.96 44.34 -1.84
C LYS A 23 2.12 45.82 -1.46
N PRO A 24 2.33 46.30 -0.25
CA PRO A 24 3.12 45.71 0.85
C PRO A 24 2.58 46.06 2.24
N ALA A 25 3.15 45.51 3.30
CA ALA A 25 3.79 46.21 4.41
C ALA A 25 4.01 45.24 5.61
N ALA A 26 5.27 45.04 5.93
CA ALA A 26 5.66 44.90 7.32
C ALA A 26 5.91 46.30 7.89
N PRO A 27 5.79 46.50 9.19
CA PRO A 27 6.98 46.57 10.04
C PRO A 27 6.77 45.83 11.37
N ALA A 28 7.78 45.12 11.85
CA ALA A 28 8.86 45.53 12.73
C ALA A 28 8.46 45.89 14.16
N ALA A 29 9.13 45.18 15.01
CA ALA A 29 9.76 45.61 16.25
C ALA A 29 9.20 44.98 17.55
N SER A 30 10.05 44.13 18.09
CA SER A 30 10.70 44.25 19.41
C SER A 30 9.85 44.07 20.66
N ALA A 31 10.17 42.96 21.35
CA ALA A 31 10.59 43.03 22.76
C ALA A 31 10.91 41.62 23.29
N THR A 32 12.17 41.30 23.45
CA THR A 32 12.71 40.52 24.55
C THR A 32 13.03 41.53 25.65
N PRO A 33 13.09 41.26 26.95
CA PRO A 33 13.61 40.05 27.59
C PRO A 33 12.84 39.68 28.90
N ALA A 34 13.10 38.50 29.43
CA ALA A 34 13.52 38.33 30.82
C ALA A 34 13.76 36.87 31.16
N ALA A 35 14.97 36.60 31.51
CA ALA A 35 15.44 35.42 32.15
C ALA A 35 14.86 35.26 33.56
N ALA A 36 14.55 34.02 33.92
CA ALA A 36 14.60 33.62 35.33
C ALA A 36 15.06 32.14 35.34
N SER A 37 16.26 32.03 35.84
CA SER A 37 16.90 30.79 36.29
C SER A 37 16.26 30.28 37.58
N ALA A 38 16.40 29.01 37.78
CA ALA A 38 16.44 28.23 39.00
C ALA A 38 15.43 27.06 38.89
N ASP A 39 15.73 25.83 39.18
CA ASP A 39 16.68 25.18 40.05
C ASP A 39 16.63 23.69 39.70
N VAL A 40 17.78 23.05 39.65
CA VAL A 40 17.94 21.59 39.57
C VAL A 40 18.01 21.11 41.04
N PRO A 41 17.40 19.99 41.39
CA PRO A 41 18.14 19.04 42.15
C PRO A 41 18.26 17.67 41.48
N ALA A 42 19.48 17.21 41.60
CA ALA A 42 20.01 15.94 41.14
C ALA A 42 19.42 14.73 41.90
N ALA A 43 19.34 13.67 41.15
CA ALA A 43 19.58 12.24 41.38
C ALA A 43 19.28 11.59 42.78
N PRO A 44 18.96 10.28 42.77
CA PRO A 44 20.08 9.35 42.81
C PRO A 44 19.99 8.16 41.84
N ALA A 45 21.18 7.73 41.47
CA ALA A 45 21.48 6.52 40.79
C ALA A 45 21.14 5.29 41.69
N SER A 46 20.64 4.26 41.06
CA SER A 46 20.77 2.88 41.59
C SER A 46 21.08 1.98 40.40
N GLU A 47 22.27 1.64 40.37
CA GLU A 47 23.02 0.42 40.09
C GLU A 47 22.22 -0.78 39.56
N ALA A 48 22.66 -1.15 38.38
CA ALA A 48 23.42 -2.37 38.07
C ALA A 48 22.65 -3.68 38.08
N SER A 49 22.55 -4.32 36.94
CA SER A 49 23.32 -5.55 36.72
C SER A 49 23.20 -6.03 35.27
N PRO A 50 24.26 -6.57 34.69
CA PRO A 50 24.27 -7.00 33.31
C PRO A 50 23.69 -8.41 33.19
N ALA A 51 22.74 -8.58 32.28
CA ALA A 51 22.41 -9.90 31.76
C ALA A 51 22.86 -9.96 30.31
N THR A 52 24.01 -10.48 30.13
CA THR A 52 24.50 -11.16 28.95
C THR A 52 23.42 -12.15 28.49
N THR A 53 23.00 -12.04 27.23
CA THR A 53 22.66 -13.26 26.51
C THR A 53 22.57 -12.96 25.02
N GLU A 54 23.51 -13.47 24.31
CA GLU A 54 23.52 -14.13 23.03
C GLU A 54 22.76 -13.47 21.88
N ALA A 55 23.58 -12.87 21.01
CA ALA A 55 23.27 -12.72 19.61
C ALA A 55 22.98 -14.11 19.01
N SER A 56 21.71 -14.44 18.87
CA SER A 56 21.29 -15.49 17.96
C SER A 56 21.04 -14.83 16.61
N ALA A 57 22.04 -14.92 15.75
CA ALA A 57 21.86 -14.71 14.33
C ALA A 57 20.91 -15.81 13.83
N ALA A 58 19.62 -15.54 13.82
CA ALA A 58 18.67 -16.36 13.11
C ALA A 58 18.85 -16.08 11.62
N ALA A 59 19.51 -17.02 10.98
CA ALA A 59 19.55 -17.13 9.53
C ALA A 59 18.12 -16.98 8.99
N ALA A 60 17.95 -16.08 8.06
CA ALA A 60 16.78 -16.00 7.21
C ALA A 60 16.69 -17.32 6.44
N THR A 61 15.99 -18.28 7.00
CA THR A 61 15.52 -19.43 6.23
C THR A 61 14.35 -18.91 5.43
N ASP A 62 14.57 -18.87 4.13
CA ASP A 62 13.57 -18.77 3.08
C ASP A 62 12.57 -19.94 3.24
N LYS A 63 11.66 -19.78 4.21
CA LYS A 63 10.60 -20.75 4.46
C LYS A 63 9.41 -20.29 3.63
N ALA A 64 9.30 -20.82 2.43
CA ALA A 64 8.06 -20.80 1.70
C ALA A 64 6.90 -21.14 2.68
N PRO A 65 5.81 -20.34 2.69
CA PRO A 65 4.72 -20.55 3.61
C PRO A 65 4.20 -21.99 3.49
N ALA A 66 3.96 -22.63 4.64
CA ALA A 66 3.32 -23.94 4.69
C ALA A 66 1.93 -23.79 4.07
N ALA A 67 1.83 -24.08 2.78
CA ALA A 67 0.56 -24.08 2.08
C ALA A 67 -0.19 -25.35 2.48
N ASN A 68 -1.27 -25.19 3.24
CA ASN A 68 -2.37 -26.13 3.08
C ASN A 68 -2.81 -26.03 1.62
N ALA A 69 -3.28 -27.13 1.02
CA ALA A 69 -3.47 -27.18 -0.43
C ALA A 69 -4.24 -25.99 -1.03
N CYS A 70 -5.10 -25.31 -0.25
CA CYS A 70 -5.97 -24.22 -0.71
C CYS A 70 -5.86 -22.92 0.12
N GLU A 71 -4.70 -22.68 0.74
CA GLU A 71 -4.45 -21.43 1.45
C GLU A 71 -2.97 -21.03 1.38
N ALA A 72 -2.72 -19.73 1.49
CA ALA A 72 -1.39 -19.16 1.61
C ALA A 72 -1.37 -18.04 2.65
N VAL A 73 -0.26 -17.91 3.37
CA VAL A 73 0.00 -16.82 4.29
C VAL A 73 1.11 -15.96 3.70
N VAL A 74 0.85 -14.66 3.57
CA VAL A 74 1.82 -13.65 3.16
C VAL A 74 2.08 -12.76 4.35
N GLU A 75 3.33 -12.53 4.67
CA GLU A 75 3.74 -11.59 5.69
C GLU A 75 4.24 -10.29 5.05
N SER A 76 3.97 -9.17 5.69
CA SER A 76 4.47 -7.84 5.33
C SER A 76 5.14 -7.18 6.52
N ASP A 77 6.03 -6.23 6.28
CA ASP A 77 6.81 -5.56 7.30
C ASP A 77 6.84 -4.03 7.13
N ASP A 78 7.43 -3.34 8.11
CA ASP A 78 7.60 -1.88 8.08
C ASP A 78 8.65 -1.40 7.04
N ALA A 79 9.33 -2.30 6.34
CA ALA A 79 10.27 -2.00 5.27
C ALA A 79 9.63 -2.10 3.85
N MET A 80 8.30 -2.18 3.79
CA MET A 80 7.53 -2.33 2.55
C MET A 80 7.91 -3.60 1.77
N ASN A 81 7.99 -4.74 2.45
CA ASN A 81 8.25 -6.02 1.82
C ASN A 81 7.11 -7.01 2.05
N PHE A 82 6.88 -7.85 1.07
CA PHE A 82 6.25 -9.15 1.26
C PHE A 82 7.35 -10.21 1.43
N ASN A 83 7.12 -11.17 2.32
CA ASN A 83 8.02 -12.30 2.55
C ASN A 83 8.11 -13.26 1.36
N THR A 84 7.31 -13.05 0.32
CA THR A 84 7.34 -13.82 -0.93
C THR A 84 7.12 -12.91 -2.12
N LYS A 85 7.66 -13.31 -3.26
CA LYS A 85 7.43 -12.70 -4.58
C LYS A 85 6.60 -13.58 -5.50
N GLU A 86 6.17 -14.73 -4.99
CA GLU A 86 5.33 -15.66 -5.73
C GLU A 86 4.19 -16.17 -4.85
N LEU A 87 2.97 -16.10 -5.37
CA LEU A 87 1.78 -16.68 -4.78
C LEU A 87 1.29 -17.82 -5.69
N VAL A 88 1.41 -19.06 -5.21
CA VAL A 88 0.98 -20.24 -5.97
C VAL A 88 -0.46 -20.57 -5.61
N ILE A 89 -1.35 -20.57 -6.59
CA ILE A 89 -2.78 -20.89 -6.43
C ILE A 89 -3.09 -22.15 -7.25
N ASP A 90 -3.45 -23.23 -6.55
CA ASP A 90 -3.88 -24.47 -7.19
C ASP A 90 -5.36 -24.40 -7.55
N LYS A 91 -5.67 -23.92 -8.75
CA LYS A 91 -7.04 -23.86 -9.27
C LYS A 91 -7.60 -25.22 -9.70
N THR A 92 -6.73 -26.22 -9.88
CA THR A 92 -7.13 -27.57 -10.27
C THR A 92 -7.79 -28.30 -9.10
N ASN A 93 -7.22 -28.17 -7.91
CA ASN A 93 -7.67 -28.87 -6.71
C ASN A 93 -8.52 -27.99 -5.77
N CYS A 94 -8.43 -26.66 -5.91
CA CYS A 94 -9.08 -25.70 -5.03
C CYS A 94 -10.12 -24.86 -5.79
N LYS A 95 -11.40 -25.01 -5.47
CA LYS A 95 -12.44 -24.11 -5.96
C LYS A 95 -12.40 -22.73 -5.30
N GLU A 96 -11.99 -22.73 -4.05
CA GLU A 96 -11.74 -21.53 -3.26
C GLU A 96 -10.33 -21.57 -2.72
N PHE A 97 -9.66 -20.43 -2.75
CA PHE A 97 -8.30 -20.29 -2.23
C PHE A 97 -8.25 -19.13 -1.23
N LYS A 98 -7.78 -19.39 -0.02
CA LYS A 98 -7.67 -18.37 1.03
C LYS A 98 -6.28 -17.76 1.03
N VAL A 99 -6.21 -16.43 0.96
CA VAL A 99 -4.97 -15.68 1.17
C VAL A 99 -5.10 -14.90 2.45
N THR A 100 -4.15 -15.10 3.36
CA THR A 100 -4.05 -14.39 4.62
C THR A 100 -2.84 -13.47 4.57
N LEU A 101 -3.04 -12.18 4.87
CA LEU A 101 -1.98 -11.19 5.04
C LEU A 101 -1.77 -10.94 6.52
N LYS A 102 -0.52 -11.00 6.99
CA LYS A 102 -0.08 -10.62 8.33
C LYS A 102 0.90 -9.46 8.25
N HIS A 103 0.69 -8.42 9.03
CA HIS A 103 1.66 -7.35 9.15
C HIS A 103 2.53 -7.56 10.39
N VAL A 104 3.75 -8.07 10.21
CA VAL A 104 4.67 -8.39 11.32
C VAL A 104 5.41 -7.16 11.88
N GLY A 105 5.23 -5.99 11.26
CA GLY A 105 5.75 -4.71 11.73
C GLY A 105 4.94 -4.13 12.89
N LYS A 106 5.19 -2.86 13.19
CA LYS A 106 4.59 -2.13 14.33
C LYS A 106 3.97 -0.80 13.92
N MET A 107 4.19 -0.35 12.69
CA MET A 107 3.73 0.97 12.25
C MET A 107 2.22 1.00 12.03
N PRO A 108 1.57 2.13 12.34
CA PRO A 108 0.12 2.24 12.17
C PRO A 108 -0.28 2.20 10.69
N LYS A 109 -1.47 1.70 10.44
CA LYS A 109 -2.10 1.57 9.12
C LYS A 109 -2.09 2.86 8.29
N THR A 110 -2.15 4.03 8.93
CA THR A 110 -2.14 5.32 8.27
C THR A 110 -0.78 5.71 7.70
N ALA A 111 0.30 5.14 8.23
CA ALA A 111 1.67 5.44 7.81
C ALA A 111 2.29 4.30 6.98
N MET A 112 1.97 3.05 7.34
CA MET A 112 2.54 1.84 6.74
C MET A 112 1.46 0.76 6.60
N GLY A 113 0.32 1.15 6.00
CA GLY A 113 -0.75 0.22 5.75
C GLY A 113 -0.41 -0.74 4.62
N HIS A 114 -0.78 -2.01 4.78
CA HIS A 114 -0.61 -3.02 3.74
C HIS A 114 -1.92 -3.74 3.44
N ASN A 115 -2.08 -4.08 2.18
CA ASN A 115 -3.11 -5.00 1.70
C ASN A 115 -2.53 -5.91 0.61
N ILE A 116 -3.29 -6.91 0.22
CA ILE A 116 -3.04 -7.68 -1.00
C ILE A 116 -4.17 -7.35 -1.97
N VAL A 117 -3.81 -6.94 -3.18
CA VAL A 117 -4.71 -6.81 -4.32
C VAL A 117 -4.21 -7.73 -5.41
N ILE A 118 -5.12 -8.46 -6.05
CA ILE A 118 -4.80 -9.38 -7.15
C ILE A 118 -5.55 -8.90 -8.39
N SER A 119 -4.82 -8.69 -9.47
CA SER A 119 -5.36 -8.36 -10.79
C SER A 119 -4.54 -9.02 -11.90
N LYS A 120 -5.01 -8.90 -13.14
CA LYS A 120 -4.13 -9.21 -14.27
C LYS A 120 -2.95 -8.26 -14.30
N ALA A 121 -1.78 -8.76 -14.71
CA ALA A 121 -0.56 -7.95 -14.80
C ALA A 121 -0.72 -6.72 -15.71
N GLU A 122 -1.49 -6.85 -16.78
CA GLU A 122 -1.80 -5.75 -17.71
C GLU A 122 -2.64 -4.63 -17.07
N ASP A 123 -3.43 -4.95 -16.04
CA ASP A 123 -4.34 -4.03 -15.36
C ASP A 123 -3.73 -3.38 -14.12
N THR A 124 -2.65 -3.93 -13.56
CA THR A 124 -2.06 -3.52 -12.27
C THR A 124 -1.88 -2.00 -12.17
N LYS A 125 -1.29 -1.38 -13.20
CA LYS A 125 -1.05 0.07 -13.19
C LYS A 125 -2.35 0.90 -13.16
N ALA A 126 -3.36 0.47 -13.89
CA ALA A 126 -4.64 1.18 -13.95
C ALA A 126 -5.45 0.99 -12.66
N VAL A 127 -5.43 -0.23 -12.07
CA VAL A 127 -6.04 -0.51 -10.78
C VAL A 127 -5.41 0.34 -9.68
N LEU A 128 -4.08 0.43 -9.62
CA LEU A 128 -3.35 1.28 -8.67
C LEU A 128 -3.71 2.77 -8.82
N ALA A 129 -3.80 3.27 -10.04
CA ALA A 129 -4.16 4.67 -10.32
C ALA A 129 -5.59 5.00 -9.87
N ASP A 130 -6.54 4.09 -10.08
CA ASP A 130 -7.93 4.27 -9.65
C ASP A 130 -8.08 4.06 -8.15
N GLY A 131 -7.35 3.11 -7.56
CA GLY A 131 -7.29 2.87 -6.13
C GLY A 131 -6.75 4.07 -5.35
N ALA A 132 -5.73 4.74 -5.88
CA ALA A 132 -5.20 5.98 -5.29
C ALA A 132 -6.27 7.09 -5.19
N LYS A 133 -7.18 7.18 -6.18
CA LYS A 133 -8.31 8.13 -6.16
C LYS A 133 -9.41 7.71 -5.17
N ALA A 134 -9.57 6.41 -4.96
CA ALA A 134 -10.56 5.87 -4.02
C ALA A 134 -10.17 6.15 -2.55
N GLY A 135 -8.87 6.28 -2.26
CA GLY A 135 -8.35 6.69 -0.96
C GLY A 135 -8.31 5.61 0.10
N ALA A 136 -7.89 6.01 1.30
CA ALA A 136 -7.63 5.10 2.41
C ALA A 136 -8.89 4.39 2.94
N ASP A 137 -10.03 5.07 2.95
CA ASP A 137 -11.31 4.50 3.41
C ASP A 137 -11.77 3.33 2.54
N ALA A 138 -11.39 3.34 1.27
CA ALA A 138 -11.61 2.24 0.33
C ALA A 138 -10.41 1.28 0.25
N ALA A 139 -9.48 1.31 1.23
CA ALA A 139 -8.26 0.52 1.23
C ALA A 139 -7.41 0.70 -0.04
N TYR A 140 -7.49 1.86 -0.69
CA TYR A 140 -6.88 2.16 -1.98
C TYR A 140 -7.27 1.16 -3.08
N VAL A 141 -8.52 0.68 -3.05
CA VAL A 141 -9.11 -0.17 -4.08
C VAL A 141 -10.43 0.45 -4.50
N LYS A 142 -10.61 0.66 -5.81
CA LYS A 142 -11.88 1.17 -6.33
C LYS A 142 -12.97 0.12 -6.12
N ALA A 143 -14.10 0.53 -5.55
CA ALA A 143 -15.25 -0.35 -5.37
C ALA A 143 -15.74 -0.92 -6.72
N ASP A 144 -16.12 -2.19 -6.70
CA ASP A 144 -16.68 -2.90 -7.87
C ASP A 144 -15.80 -2.85 -9.14
N ASP A 145 -14.48 -2.78 -8.96
CA ASP A 145 -13.55 -2.82 -10.08
C ASP A 145 -13.44 -4.25 -10.63
N ALA A 146 -14.02 -4.49 -11.79
CA ALA A 146 -14.04 -5.81 -12.45
C ALA A 146 -12.62 -6.36 -12.79
N ARG A 147 -11.59 -5.51 -12.76
CA ARG A 147 -10.19 -5.91 -12.98
C ARG A 147 -9.57 -6.55 -11.73
N VAL A 148 -10.14 -6.27 -10.56
CA VAL A 148 -9.67 -6.82 -9.28
C VAL A 148 -10.28 -8.18 -9.05
N VAL A 149 -9.47 -9.22 -9.06
CA VAL A 149 -9.90 -10.60 -8.79
C VAL A 149 -10.28 -10.74 -7.31
N ALA A 150 -9.44 -10.21 -6.43
CA ALA A 150 -9.66 -10.19 -4.98
C ALA A 150 -8.77 -9.14 -4.32
N HIS A 151 -9.18 -8.69 -3.13
CA HIS A 151 -8.34 -7.87 -2.26
C HIS A 151 -8.65 -8.10 -0.79
N THR A 152 -7.67 -7.86 0.08
CA THR A 152 -7.86 -7.83 1.53
C THR A 152 -8.18 -6.41 2.00
N SER A 153 -8.60 -6.29 3.25
CA SER A 153 -8.61 -5.00 3.93
C SER A 153 -7.19 -4.44 4.09
N LEU A 154 -7.10 -3.12 4.26
CA LEU A 154 -5.85 -2.47 4.64
C LEU A 154 -5.60 -2.69 6.14
N ILE A 155 -4.42 -3.17 6.51
CA ILE A 155 -4.02 -3.46 7.88
C ILE A 155 -2.76 -2.71 8.30
N GLY A 156 -2.60 -2.49 9.61
CA GLY A 156 -1.40 -1.93 10.23
C GLY A 156 -0.59 -2.98 10.98
N GLY A 157 0.49 -2.56 11.63
CA GLY A 157 1.39 -3.43 12.36
C GLY A 157 0.70 -4.27 13.43
N GLY A 158 1.00 -5.57 13.46
CA GLY A 158 0.42 -6.55 14.36
C GLY A 158 -0.98 -7.05 13.95
N GLU A 159 -1.57 -6.53 12.88
CA GLU A 159 -2.89 -6.93 12.40
C GLU A 159 -2.79 -8.06 11.35
N GLU A 160 -3.91 -8.77 11.18
CA GLU A 160 -4.10 -9.84 10.20
C GLU A 160 -5.44 -9.65 9.48
N THR A 161 -5.48 -9.98 8.18
CA THR A 161 -6.69 -10.01 7.36
C THR A 161 -6.62 -11.15 6.35
N SER A 162 -7.75 -11.57 5.82
CA SER A 162 -7.79 -12.61 4.79
C SER A 162 -8.86 -12.34 3.75
N VAL A 163 -8.68 -12.94 2.57
CA VAL A 163 -9.66 -12.98 1.51
C VAL A 163 -9.75 -14.40 0.96
N THR A 164 -10.98 -14.86 0.70
CA THR A 164 -11.24 -16.10 -0.02
C THR A 164 -11.53 -15.78 -1.48
N ILE A 165 -10.82 -16.44 -2.36
CA ILE A 165 -10.84 -16.21 -3.81
C ILE A 165 -11.54 -17.40 -4.48
N ASP A 166 -12.58 -17.13 -5.24
CA ASP A 166 -13.12 -18.12 -6.18
C ASP A 166 -12.13 -18.27 -7.33
N THR A 167 -11.51 -19.44 -7.43
CA THR A 167 -10.45 -19.70 -8.40
C THR A 167 -10.94 -19.72 -9.86
N SER A 168 -12.25 -19.82 -10.08
CA SER A 168 -12.86 -19.70 -11.41
C SER A 168 -12.70 -18.29 -12.02
N LYS A 169 -12.41 -17.29 -11.20
CA LYS A 169 -12.12 -15.92 -11.66
C LYS A 169 -10.79 -15.79 -12.40
N PHE A 170 -9.90 -16.77 -12.26
CA PHE A 170 -8.64 -16.79 -13.00
C PHE A 170 -8.82 -17.43 -14.36
N ALA A 171 -8.66 -16.65 -15.43
CA ALA A 171 -8.67 -17.15 -16.79
C ALA A 171 -7.45 -18.03 -17.08
N ASP A 172 -7.62 -19.07 -17.89
CA ASP A 172 -6.53 -19.93 -18.29
C ASP A 172 -5.49 -19.17 -19.12
N GLY A 173 -4.22 -19.37 -18.80
CA GLY A 173 -3.11 -18.67 -19.44
C GLY A 173 -2.99 -17.20 -19.10
N GLY A 174 -3.86 -16.66 -18.23
CA GLY A 174 -3.76 -15.29 -17.72
C GLY A 174 -2.52 -15.10 -16.84
N LYS A 175 -1.86 -13.96 -16.97
CA LYS A 175 -0.79 -13.52 -16.07
C LYS A 175 -1.40 -12.62 -15.00
N TYR A 176 -1.15 -12.96 -13.75
CA TYR A 176 -1.67 -12.23 -12.61
C TYR A 176 -0.55 -11.80 -11.68
N GLU A 177 -0.78 -10.70 -11.01
CA GLU A 177 0.11 -10.14 -10.00
C GLU A 177 -0.65 -9.94 -8.70
N PHE A 178 0.07 -10.03 -7.58
CA PHE A 178 -0.40 -9.56 -6.29
C PHE A 178 0.50 -8.41 -5.81
N TYR A 179 -0.11 -7.41 -5.20
CA TYR A 179 0.61 -6.20 -4.80
C TYR A 179 -0.10 -5.47 -3.67
N CYS A 180 0.62 -4.55 -3.01
CA CYS A 180 0.05 -3.60 -2.07
C CYS A 180 -0.39 -2.34 -2.83
N SER A 181 -1.63 -1.90 -2.63
CA SER A 181 -2.16 -0.70 -3.27
C SER A 181 -1.97 0.58 -2.46
N PHE A 182 -1.42 0.50 -1.24
CA PHE A 182 -1.05 1.71 -0.50
C PHE A 182 -0.07 2.56 -1.33
N PRO A 183 -0.19 3.91 -1.33
CA PRO A 183 0.62 4.78 -2.19
C PRO A 183 2.11 4.50 -2.10
N ALA A 184 2.75 4.38 -3.25
CA ALA A 184 4.16 4.08 -3.46
C ALA A 184 4.64 2.66 -3.08
N HIS A 185 3.85 1.84 -2.36
CA HIS A 185 4.29 0.53 -1.89
C HIS A 185 4.45 -0.50 -3.01
N SER A 186 3.63 -0.44 -4.05
CA SER A 186 3.66 -1.39 -5.18
C SER A 186 5.02 -1.45 -5.91
N SER A 187 5.87 -0.43 -5.77
CA SER A 187 7.21 -0.44 -6.35
C SER A 187 8.11 -1.54 -5.77
N GLN A 188 7.85 -1.96 -4.54
CA GLN A 188 8.59 -3.00 -3.82
C GLN A 188 7.67 -4.18 -3.46
N MET A 189 6.41 -3.89 -3.12
CA MET A 189 5.42 -4.90 -2.72
C MET A 189 4.60 -5.35 -3.92
N LEU A 190 5.25 -6.06 -4.81
CA LEU A 190 4.67 -6.70 -6.00
C LEU A 190 5.28 -8.08 -6.19
N GLY A 191 4.47 -9.05 -6.55
CA GLY A 191 4.86 -10.41 -6.87
C GLY A 191 3.93 -11.04 -7.91
N ASN A 192 4.31 -12.21 -8.39
CA ASN A 192 3.57 -12.94 -9.41
C ASN A 192 2.60 -13.95 -8.80
N VAL A 193 1.47 -14.17 -9.45
CA VAL A 193 0.57 -15.28 -9.15
C VAL A 193 0.81 -16.39 -10.15
N THR A 194 1.18 -17.58 -9.65
CA THR A 194 1.35 -18.80 -10.44
C THR A 194 0.12 -19.67 -10.27
N LEU A 195 -0.55 -20.00 -11.36
CA LEU A 195 -1.73 -20.88 -11.38
C LEU A 195 -1.30 -22.31 -11.70
N LYS A 196 -1.83 -23.28 -10.91
CA LYS A 196 -1.66 -24.73 -11.11
C LYS A 196 -2.99 -25.41 -11.36
#